data_1a62563b55b906ed188ebd50842171ea
#
_entry.id   1a62563b55b906ed188ebd50842171ea
#
_cell.length_a   1.000
_cell.length_b   1.000
_cell.length_c   1.000
_cell.angle_alpha   90.00
_cell.angle_beta   90.00
_cell.angle_gamma   90.00
#
_symmetry.space_group_name_H-M   'P 1'
#
loop_
_entity.id
_entity.type
_entity.pdbx_description
1 polymer ?
#
loop_
_entity_poly.entity_id
_entity_poly.type
_entity_poly.pdbx_seq_one_letter_code
_entity_poly.pdbx_strand_id
1 'polypeptide(L)'
;LNLISPNVAGGGDTLYQTRSANGNLGDVIITKLDNSRLKDLVQAELVLDMSDYLDGEENLKKYEDAITQASKLAEKDGLWAVPSGVSELAATTPNEISEPTNAASVRWDLYKELGYPEIGTLEDLLPVLKDMQELAKKEEPDKDIYAFSLFSDWDGDLMHNGAALSALYGYDPQGFTLLNINTGETQSIIDADSFYVRGLKFLFDANQMGLVDPESTTQNFDTVSAKYTNGQLVYSMWPWLGTGYYNTQEHMDAGKGFQSAVIGDASYLCWGL
;
A
#
# COMPACT_ATOMS: atom_id res chain seq x y z
N LEU A 1 11.54 -27.23 -2.97
CA LEU A 1 10.93 -26.17 -2.19
C LEU A 1 9.43 -26.42 -2.10
N ASN A 2 8.88 -26.46 -0.89
CA ASN A 2 7.45 -26.59 -0.65
C ASN A 2 6.94 -25.28 -0.03
N LEU A 3 6.15 -24.52 -0.79
CA LEU A 3 5.58 -23.26 -0.34
C LEU A 3 4.20 -23.53 0.26
N ILE A 4 3.97 -23.06 1.49
CA ILE A 4 2.69 -23.18 2.19
C ILE A 4 2.11 -21.78 2.30
N SER A 5 1.01 -21.54 1.57
CA SER A 5 0.31 -20.26 1.63
C SER A 5 -0.45 -20.12 2.97
N PRO A 6 -0.43 -18.95 3.61
CA PRO A 6 -1.24 -18.69 4.81
C PRO A 6 -2.74 -18.76 4.53
N ASN A 7 -3.15 -18.56 3.29
CA ASN A 7 -4.56 -18.46 2.87
C ASN A 7 -5.18 -19.78 2.40
N VAL A 8 -4.59 -20.92 2.74
CA VAL A 8 -5.17 -22.23 2.39
C VAL A 8 -6.33 -22.57 3.32
N ALA A 9 -7.48 -22.87 2.74
CA ALA A 9 -8.67 -23.47 3.37
C ALA A 9 -9.08 -22.88 4.74
N GLY A 10 -9.73 -21.73 4.72
CA GLY A 10 -10.28 -21.10 5.92
C GLY A 10 -9.48 -19.92 6.44
N GLY A 11 -8.44 -19.57 5.75
CA GLY A 11 -7.81 -18.27 5.76
C GLY A 11 -7.03 -17.84 7.01
N GLY A 12 -6.11 -16.98 6.76
CA GLY A 12 -5.47 -16.11 7.74
C GLY A 12 -4.66 -16.84 8.81
N ASP A 13 -4.71 -16.30 9.99
CA ASP A 13 -3.89 -16.77 11.13
C ASP A 13 -4.25 -18.17 11.65
N THR A 14 -5.39 -18.73 11.26
CA THR A 14 -5.80 -20.06 11.76
C THR A 14 -4.81 -21.17 11.42
N LEU A 15 -4.31 -21.20 10.19
CA LEU A 15 -3.31 -22.17 9.78
C LEU A 15 -1.98 -21.93 10.50
N TYR A 16 -1.56 -20.68 10.59
CA TYR A 16 -0.36 -20.28 11.33
C TYR A 16 -0.46 -20.70 12.80
N GLN A 17 -1.56 -20.38 13.47
CA GLN A 17 -1.79 -20.74 14.89
C GLN A 17 -1.79 -22.24 15.12
N THR A 18 -2.46 -23.00 14.25
CA THR A 18 -2.50 -24.45 14.33
C THR A 18 -1.11 -25.08 14.15
N ARG A 19 -0.34 -24.60 13.19
CA ARG A 19 1.01 -25.11 12.93
C ARG A 19 2.01 -24.67 14.00
N SER A 20 1.87 -23.46 14.53
CA SER A 20 2.65 -22.93 15.64
C SER A 20 2.43 -23.77 16.91
N ALA A 21 1.16 -24.04 17.25
CA ALA A 21 0.82 -24.87 18.39
C ALA A 21 1.37 -26.31 18.31
N ASN A 22 1.57 -26.82 17.10
CA ASN A 22 2.15 -28.15 16.84
C ASN A 22 3.67 -28.14 16.61
N GLY A 23 4.34 -26.97 16.71
CA GLY A 23 5.76 -26.82 16.44
C GLY A 23 6.16 -27.13 14.99
N ASN A 24 5.24 -26.95 14.02
CA ASN A 24 5.45 -27.32 12.61
C ASN A 24 5.19 -26.15 11.66
N LEU A 25 6.01 -25.11 11.78
CA LEU A 25 5.95 -23.93 10.90
C LEU A 25 6.78 -24.09 9.62
N GLY A 26 7.57 -25.15 9.49
CA GLY A 26 8.49 -25.39 8.37
C GLY A 26 9.90 -24.89 8.66
N ASP A 27 10.75 -24.89 7.62
CA ASP A 27 12.17 -24.55 7.77
C ASP A 27 12.41 -23.03 7.71
N VAL A 28 11.56 -22.29 6.98
CA VAL A 28 11.61 -20.83 6.85
C VAL A 28 10.22 -20.26 7.04
N ILE A 29 10.12 -19.25 7.89
CA ILE A 29 8.87 -18.55 8.18
C ILE A 29 8.97 -17.14 7.58
N ILE A 30 8.09 -16.81 6.62
CA ILE A 30 7.93 -15.45 6.11
C ILE A 30 6.68 -14.87 6.75
N THR A 31 6.84 -13.83 7.56
CA THR A 31 5.75 -13.26 8.32
C THR A 31 5.98 -11.78 8.61
N LYS A 32 4.91 -11.05 8.87
CA LYS A 32 4.99 -9.72 9.51
C LYS A 32 5.46 -9.89 10.95
N LEU A 33 6.20 -8.92 11.46
CA LEU A 33 6.74 -8.94 12.83
C LEU A 33 5.91 -8.10 13.81
N ASP A 34 4.74 -7.68 13.40
CA ASP A 34 3.76 -6.93 14.20
C ASP A 34 3.16 -7.76 15.35
N ASN A 35 2.45 -7.10 16.26
CA ASN A 35 1.69 -7.73 17.34
C ASN A 35 2.49 -8.74 18.18
N SER A 36 3.75 -8.41 18.49
CA SER A 36 4.64 -9.26 19.30
C SER A 36 4.98 -10.63 18.68
N ARG A 37 4.69 -10.84 17.40
CA ARG A 37 4.84 -12.16 16.74
C ARG A 37 6.25 -12.73 16.85
N LEU A 38 7.29 -11.91 16.65
CA LEU A 38 8.67 -12.40 16.80
C LEU A 38 8.98 -12.81 18.23
N LYS A 39 8.55 -12.04 19.21
CA LYS A 39 8.69 -12.35 20.63
C LYS A 39 8.01 -13.70 20.97
N ASP A 40 6.78 -13.90 20.48
CA ASP A 40 6.04 -15.14 20.72
C ASP A 40 6.75 -16.35 20.11
N LEU A 41 7.27 -16.23 18.89
CA LEU A 41 8.04 -17.29 18.22
C LEU A 41 9.32 -17.63 18.99
N VAL A 42 10.04 -16.64 19.49
CA VAL A 42 11.26 -16.81 20.28
C VAL A 42 10.96 -17.43 21.63
N GLN A 43 9.90 -17.00 22.32
CA GLN A 43 9.49 -17.57 23.62
C GLN A 43 9.00 -19.03 23.50
N ALA A 44 8.37 -19.35 22.37
CA ALA A 44 7.92 -20.72 22.08
C ALA A 44 9.01 -21.62 21.51
N GLU A 45 10.26 -21.13 21.37
CA GLU A 45 11.39 -21.87 20.81
C GLU A 45 11.12 -22.39 19.37
N LEU A 46 10.36 -21.63 18.59
CA LEU A 46 9.96 -21.98 17.22
C LEU A 46 10.90 -21.41 16.14
N VAL A 47 11.87 -20.58 16.53
CA VAL A 47 12.87 -19.98 15.68
C VAL A 47 14.27 -20.16 16.26
N LEU A 48 15.26 -20.22 15.35
CA LEU A 48 16.66 -20.42 15.71
C LEU A 48 17.35 -19.07 15.93
N ASP A 49 18.23 -18.99 16.92
CA ASP A 49 19.19 -17.91 17.02
C ASP A 49 20.25 -18.08 15.90
N MET A 50 20.30 -17.10 15.01
CA MET A 50 21.19 -17.11 13.85
C MET A 50 22.48 -16.32 14.07
N SER A 51 22.79 -15.87 15.28
CA SER A 51 23.95 -15.03 15.59
C SER A 51 25.25 -15.62 15.07
N ASP A 52 25.45 -16.93 15.21
CA ASP A 52 26.66 -17.62 14.80
C ASP A 52 26.83 -17.70 13.26
N TYR A 53 25.78 -17.43 12.51
CA TYR A 53 25.80 -17.53 11.03
C TYR A 53 26.08 -16.18 10.35
N LEU A 54 25.83 -15.06 11.03
CA LEU A 54 25.98 -13.73 10.43
C LEU A 54 27.43 -13.43 10.02
N ASP A 55 28.39 -13.91 10.79
CA ASP A 55 29.82 -13.64 10.55
C ASP A 55 30.37 -14.22 9.22
N GLY A 56 29.72 -15.25 8.71
CA GLY A 56 30.07 -15.86 7.42
C GLY A 56 29.40 -15.22 6.20
N GLU A 57 28.45 -14.32 6.42
CA GLU A 57 27.55 -13.85 5.36
C GLU A 57 27.83 -12.38 4.99
N GLU A 58 28.80 -12.17 4.09
CA GLU A 58 29.24 -10.83 3.65
C GLU A 58 28.10 -9.94 3.14
N ASN A 59 27.08 -10.52 2.51
CA ASN A 59 25.94 -9.75 2.01
C ASN A 59 24.99 -9.29 3.13
N LEU A 60 24.80 -10.09 4.18
CA LEU A 60 23.99 -9.73 5.33
C LEU A 60 24.65 -8.67 6.21
N LYS A 61 25.99 -8.68 6.29
CA LYS A 61 26.76 -7.69 7.06
C LYS A 61 26.50 -6.26 6.61
N LYS A 62 26.18 -6.03 5.36
CA LYS A 62 25.83 -4.71 4.84
C LYS A 62 24.58 -4.12 5.52
N TYR A 63 23.72 -4.98 6.05
CA TYR A 63 22.44 -4.64 6.66
C TYR A 63 22.39 -4.97 8.15
N GLU A 64 23.54 -5.12 8.80
CA GLU A 64 23.65 -5.52 10.20
C GLU A 64 22.83 -4.63 11.14
N ASP A 65 22.81 -3.33 10.90
CA ASP A 65 22.01 -2.38 11.69
C ASP A 65 20.51 -2.68 11.59
N ALA A 66 19.99 -2.92 10.38
CA ALA A 66 18.58 -3.25 10.16
C ALA A 66 18.21 -4.60 10.78
N ILE A 67 19.07 -5.60 10.65
CA ILE A 67 18.91 -6.93 11.23
C ILE A 67 18.88 -6.84 12.76
N THR A 68 19.81 -6.07 13.34
CA THR A 68 19.87 -5.83 14.79
C THR A 68 18.62 -5.12 15.30
N GLN A 69 18.10 -4.12 14.57
CA GLN A 69 16.86 -3.43 14.94
C GLN A 69 15.65 -4.37 14.89
N ALA A 70 15.53 -5.19 13.85
CA ALA A 70 14.46 -6.18 13.75
C ALA A 70 14.52 -7.20 14.90
N SER A 71 15.72 -7.65 15.27
CA SER A 71 15.90 -8.62 16.36
C SER A 71 15.51 -8.07 17.75
N LYS A 72 15.55 -6.74 17.96
CA LYS A 72 15.06 -6.13 19.21
C LYS A 72 13.58 -6.37 19.48
N LEU A 73 12.78 -6.63 18.44
CA LEU A 73 11.36 -6.98 18.59
C LEU A 73 11.15 -8.31 19.31
N ALA A 74 12.18 -9.15 19.41
CA ALA A 74 12.14 -10.39 20.20
C ALA A 74 12.19 -10.16 21.71
N GLU A 75 12.60 -8.98 22.17
CA GLU A 75 12.88 -8.67 23.59
C GLU A 75 13.85 -9.69 24.23
N LYS A 76 14.75 -10.25 23.43
CA LYS A 76 15.77 -11.23 23.83
C LYS A 76 17.01 -11.03 22.97
N ASP A 77 18.19 -11.09 23.58
CA ASP A 77 19.45 -11.01 22.85
C ASP A 77 19.58 -12.14 21.84
N GLY A 78 20.15 -11.86 20.67
CA GLY A 78 20.33 -12.82 19.57
C GLY A 78 19.84 -12.28 18.23
N LEU A 79 20.08 -13.06 17.17
CA LEU A 79 19.62 -12.79 15.81
C LEU A 79 18.44 -13.71 15.47
N TRP A 80 17.24 -13.20 15.59
CA TRP A 80 16.01 -14.00 15.52
C TRP A 80 15.23 -13.85 14.22
N ALA A 81 15.52 -12.80 13.44
CA ALA A 81 14.88 -12.57 12.16
C ALA A 81 15.78 -11.75 11.23
N VAL A 82 15.64 -11.96 9.93
CA VAL A 82 16.26 -11.16 8.88
C VAL A 82 15.13 -10.42 8.15
N PRO A 83 15.16 -9.08 8.08
CA PRO A 83 14.19 -8.31 7.31
C PRO A 83 14.20 -8.71 5.83
N SER A 84 13.03 -8.85 5.21
CA SER A 84 12.91 -9.17 3.78
C SER A 84 13.07 -7.93 2.88
N GLY A 85 12.88 -6.74 3.46
CA GLY A 85 13.10 -5.45 2.80
C GLY A 85 14.09 -4.64 3.60
N VAL A 86 15.21 -4.26 3.00
CA VAL A 86 16.27 -3.45 3.61
C VAL A 86 16.83 -2.47 2.58
N SER A 87 17.37 -1.34 3.05
CA SER A 87 18.04 -0.35 2.23
C SER A 87 19.43 -0.06 2.77
N GLU A 88 20.40 0.17 1.90
CA GLU A 88 21.71 0.69 2.26
C GLU A 88 21.68 2.20 2.55
N LEU A 89 20.60 2.88 2.15
CA LEU A 89 20.43 4.31 2.37
C LEU A 89 19.73 4.57 3.70
N ALA A 90 20.12 5.66 4.36
CA ALA A 90 19.40 6.12 5.53
C ALA A 90 17.93 6.44 5.17
N ALA A 91 16.99 6.18 6.07
CA ALA A 91 15.56 6.40 5.85
C ALA A 91 15.21 7.86 5.46
N THR A 92 16.09 8.81 5.80
CA THR A 92 15.97 10.23 5.46
C THR A 92 16.60 10.60 4.12
N THR A 93 17.25 9.66 3.43
CA THR A 93 17.88 9.93 2.13
C THR A 93 16.83 9.85 1.02
N PRO A 94 16.59 10.93 0.27
CA PRO A 94 15.66 10.90 -0.86
C PRO A 94 16.05 9.82 -1.86
N ASN A 95 15.08 9.04 -2.31
CA ASN A 95 15.26 8.05 -3.33
C ASN A 95 14.47 8.46 -4.59
N GLU A 96 15.19 8.91 -5.62
CA GLU A 96 14.61 9.35 -6.88
C GLU A 96 14.13 8.20 -7.78
N ILE A 97 14.43 6.96 -7.41
CA ILE A 97 14.12 5.75 -8.20
C ILE A 97 12.80 5.13 -7.75
N SER A 98 12.42 5.31 -6.49
CA SER A 98 11.22 4.69 -5.93
C SER A 98 9.98 5.52 -6.20
N GLU A 99 8.96 4.89 -6.78
CA GLU A 99 7.63 5.47 -6.86
C GLU A 99 7.01 5.53 -5.46
N PRO A 100 6.31 6.63 -5.09
CA PRO A 100 5.61 6.70 -3.82
C PRO A 100 4.58 5.57 -3.69
N THR A 101 4.46 4.99 -2.49
CA THR A 101 3.44 3.95 -2.22
C THR A 101 2.03 4.50 -2.39
N ASN A 102 1.83 5.76 -2.01
CA ASN A 102 0.57 6.48 -2.17
C ASN A 102 0.81 7.75 -3.00
N ALA A 103 0.06 7.90 -4.09
CA ALA A 103 0.07 9.08 -4.94
C ALA A 103 -1.21 9.14 -5.77
N ALA A 104 -1.48 10.28 -6.39
CA ALA A 104 -2.58 10.42 -7.34
C ALA A 104 -2.18 9.80 -8.69
N SER A 105 -2.25 8.48 -8.79
CA SER A 105 -1.98 7.77 -10.04
C SER A 105 -3.21 7.82 -10.94
N VAL A 106 -3.07 8.36 -12.14
CA VAL A 106 -4.18 8.62 -13.07
C VAL A 106 -3.90 8.06 -14.46
N ARG A 107 -4.94 7.79 -15.23
CA ARG A 107 -4.84 7.53 -16.67
C ARG A 107 -4.22 8.75 -17.36
N TRP A 108 -2.93 8.66 -17.65
CA TRP A 108 -2.12 9.77 -18.13
C TRP A 108 -2.53 10.28 -19.50
N ASP A 109 -3.01 9.38 -20.35
CA ASP A 109 -3.58 9.71 -21.66
C ASP A 109 -4.79 10.65 -21.54
N LEU A 110 -5.72 10.36 -20.64
CA LEU A 110 -6.90 11.20 -20.39
C LEU A 110 -6.51 12.53 -19.72
N TYR A 111 -5.60 12.49 -18.75
CA TYR A 111 -5.10 13.70 -18.09
C TYR A 111 -4.40 14.64 -19.06
N LYS A 112 -3.64 14.07 -20.01
CA LYS A 112 -3.03 14.81 -21.11
C LYS A 112 -4.08 15.42 -22.04
N GLU A 113 -5.14 14.69 -22.39
CA GLU A 113 -6.20 15.19 -23.25
C GLU A 113 -6.94 16.39 -22.63
N LEU A 114 -7.08 16.41 -21.31
CA LEU A 114 -7.59 17.56 -20.55
C LEU A 114 -6.62 18.75 -20.48
N GLY A 115 -5.41 18.61 -20.99
CA GLY A 115 -4.41 19.69 -21.02
C GLY A 115 -3.63 19.85 -19.71
N TYR A 116 -3.52 18.79 -18.91
CA TYR A 116 -2.79 18.75 -17.64
C TYR A 116 -3.34 19.79 -16.62
N PRO A 117 -4.62 19.69 -16.23
CA PRO A 117 -5.20 20.63 -15.29
C PRO A 117 -4.39 20.65 -13.98
N GLU A 118 -4.19 21.84 -13.42
CA GLU A 118 -3.51 21.99 -12.14
C GLU A 118 -4.36 21.37 -11.02
N ILE A 119 -3.72 20.60 -10.14
CA ILE A 119 -4.32 20.00 -8.95
C ILE A 119 -3.60 20.60 -7.74
N GLY A 120 -4.15 21.67 -7.17
CA GLY A 120 -3.55 22.37 -6.04
C GLY A 120 -3.74 21.62 -4.72
N THR A 121 -4.88 20.98 -4.53
CA THR A 121 -5.28 20.25 -3.32
C THR A 121 -5.87 18.89 -3.67
N LEU A 122 -6.06 18.03 -2.66
CA LEU A 122 -6.74 16.75 -2.84
C LEU A 122 -8.17 16.93 -3.40
N GLU A 123 -8.87 17.96 -2.95
CA GLU A 123 -10.24 18.26 -3.37
C GLU A 123 -10.31 18.69 -4.85
N ASP A 124 -9.29 19.36 -5.37
CA ASP A 124 -9.22 19.77 -6.78
C ASP A 124 -9.09 18.58 -7.72
N LEU A 125 -8.68 17.41 -7.21
CA LEU A 125 -8.62 16.18 -7.99
C LEU A 125 -10.01 15.69 -8.41
N LEU A 126 -11.07 15.93 -7.60
CA LEU A 126 -12.40 15.40 -7.88
C LEU A 126 -13.00 15.87 -9.22
N PRO A 127 -13.01 17.18 -9.56
CA PRO A 127 -13.49 17.63 -10.86
C PRO A 127 -12.62 17.09 -12.00
N VAL A 128 -11.32 16.99 -11.83
CA VAL A 128 -10.42 16.42 -12.84
C VAL A 128 -10.76 14.94 -13.11
N LEU A 129 -10.97 14.15 -12.05
CA LEU A 129 -11.40 12.75 -12.17
C LEU A 129 -12.77 12.63 -12.84
N LYS A 130 -13.66 13.60 -12.61
CA LYS A 130 -14.97 13.61 -13.25
C LYS A 130 -14.83 13.81 -14.77
N ASP A 131 -14.04 14.76 -15.18
CA ASP A 131 -13.80 15.05 -16.60
C ASP A 131 -13.08 13.86 -17.28
N MET A 132 -12.13 13.23 -16.60
CA MET A 132 -11.46 12.01 -17.09
C MET A 132 -12.46 10.83 -17.24
N GLN A 133 -13.34 10.63 -16.26
CA GLN A 133 -14.39 9.61 -16.34
C GLN A 133 -15.30 9.84 -17.56
N GLU A 134 -15.71 11.09 -17.81
CA GLU A 134 -16.56 11.43 -18.94
C GLU A 134 -15.86 11.24 -20.29
N LEU A 135 -14.55 11.53 -20.36
CA LEU A 135 -13.74 11.24 -21.57
C LEU A 135 -13.66 9.72 -21.81
N ALA A 136 -13.29 8.97 -20.79
CA ALA A 136 -13.18 7.52 -20.90
C ALA A 136 -14.51 6.84 -21.31
N LYS A 137 -15.65 7.31 -20.77
CA LYS A 137 -16.99 6.84 -21.19
C LYS A 137 -17.35 7.16 -22.63
N LYS A 138 -16.81 8.26 -23.17
CA LYS A 138 -17.00 8.58 -24.60
C LYS A 138 -16.17 7.69 -25.51
N GLU A 139 -14.94 7.35 -25.07
CA GLU A 139 -14.07 6.44 -25.81
C GLU A 139 -14.60 5.01 -25.78
N GLU A 140 -15.12 4.56 -24.64
CA GLU A 140 -15.56 3.19 -24.39
C GLU A 140 -16.99 3.15 -23.85
N PRO A 141 -18.01 3.48 -24.68
CA PRO A 141 -19.39 3.69 -24.24
C PRO A 141 -20.08 2.41 -23.72
N ASP A 142 -19.54 1.25 -24.05
CA ASP A 142 -20.06 -0.06 -23.63
C ASP A 142 -19.49 -0.52 -22.29
N LYS A 143 -18.58 0.25 -21.68
CA LYS A 143 -17.96 -0.06 -20.37
C LYS A 143 -18.52 0.79 -19.25
N ASP A 144 -18.74 0.17 -18.12
CA ASP A 144 -18.94 0.89 -16.85
C ASP A 144 -17.58 1.42 -16.37
N ILE A 145 -17.43 2.73 -16.38
CA ILE A 145 -16.17 3.40 -16.01
C ILE A 145 -16.38 4.27 -14.78
N TYR A 146 -15.50 4.10 -13.80
CA TYR A 146 -15.44 4.86 -12.55
C TYR A 146 -14.07 5.50 -12.39
N ALA A 147 -13.96 6.49 -11.51
CA ALA A 147 -12.65 7.03 -11.18
C ALA A 147 -11.83 5.97 -10.44
N PHE A 148 -12.40 5.40 -9.39
CA PHE A 148 -11.73 4.35 -8.63
C PHE A 148 -12.73 3.38 -8.01
N SER A 149 -12.18 2.26 -7.58
CA SER A 149 -12.90 1.17 -6.96
C SER A 149 -12.13 0.73 -5.71
N LEU A 150 -12.84 0.46 -4.64
CA LEU A 150 -12.30 -0.01 -3.38
C LEU A 150 -12.50 -1.52 -3.26
N PHE A 151 -11.77 -2.15 -2.37
CA PHE A 151 -11.88 -3.57 -2.05
C PHE A 151 -11.74 -3.77 -0.55
N SER A 152 -12.13 -4.92 -0.02
CA SER A 152 -12.28 -5.13 1.42
C SER A 152 -11.26 -6.10 2.03
N ASP A 153 -10.43 -6.73 1.22
CA ASP A 153 -9.42 -7.68 1.66
C ASP A 153 -8.04 -7.03 1.79
N TRP A 154 -7.20 -7.61 2.65
CA TRP A 154 -5.85 -7.21 3.05
C TRP A 154 -5.67 -5.68 3.17
N ASP A 155 -4.80 -5.04 2.40
CA ASP A 155 -4.54 -3.60 2.53
C ASP A 155 -5.69 -2.71 2.03
N GLY A 156 -6.71 -3.28 1.44
CA GLY A 156 -7.86 -2.57 0.88
C GLY A 156 -9.03 -2.38 1.84
N ASP A 157 -8.92 -2.74 3.12
CA ASP A 157 -10.01 -2.51 4.05
C ASP A 157 -10.43 -1.04 4.10
N LEU A 158 -11.71 -0.80 4.41
CA LEU A 158 -12.30 0.53 4.30
C LEU A 158 -11.62 1.58 5.21
N MET A 159 -11.06 1.17 6.34
CA MET A 159 -10.28 2.07 7.20
C MET A 159 -8.95 2.44 6.53
N HIS A 160 -8.30 1.49 5.88
CA HIS A 160 -7.02 1.71 5.23
C HIS A 160 -7.13 2.67 4.03
N ASN A 161 -8.26 2.68 3.33
CA ASN A 161 -8.48 3.63 2.24
C ASN A 161 -8.46 5.10 2.69
N GLY A 162 -9.07 5.40 3.85
CA GLY A 162 -8.97 6.74 4.44
C GLY A 162 -7.55 7.08 4.88
N ALA A 163 -6.84 6.12 5.45
CA ALA A 163 -5.45 6.26 5.87
C ALA A 163 -4.49 6.45 4.69
N ALA A 164 -4.72 5.74 3.57
CA ALA A 164 -3.92 5.89 2.35
C ALA A 164 -3.94 7.32 1.80
N LEU A 165 -5.08 8.01 1.88
CA LEU A 165 -5.18 9.43 1.51
C LEU A 165 -4.43 10.33 2.49
N SER A 166 -4.36 9.98 3.79
CA SER A 166 -3.56 10.71 4.78
C SER A 166 -2.06 10.63 4.48
N ALA A 167 -1.62 9.52 3.88
CA ALA A 167 -0.24 9.31 3.50
C ALA A 167 0.26 10.30 2.43
N LEU A 168 -0.62 10.87 1.61
CA LEU A 168 -0.28 11.95 0.67
C LEU A 168 0.27 13.18 1.39
N TYR A 169 -0.05 13.35 2.66
CA TYR A 169 0.33 14.48 3.52
C TYR A 169 1.38 14.10 4.57
N GLY A 170 2.02 12.94 4.42
CA GLY A 170 3.08 12.48 5.31
C GLY A 170 2.59 11.83 6.62
N TYR A 171 1.31 11.51 6.72
CA TYR A 171 0.73 10.88 7.91
C TYR A 171 0.58 9.37 7.74
N ASP A 172 1.26 8.63 8.61
CA ASP A 172 1.21 7.18 8.70
C ASP A 172 0.26 6.73 9.82
N PRO A 173 -0.66 5.79 9.56
CA PRO A 173 -1.57 5.28 10.59
C PRO A 173 -0.85 4.36 11.58
N GLN A 174 -0.94 4.71 12.85
CA GLN A 174 -0.48 3.90 13.99
C GLN A 174 -1.69 3.54 14.86
N GLY A 175 -2.46 2.53 14.46
CA GLY A 175 -3.76 2.22 15.05
C GLY A 175 -4.75 3.37 14.85
N PHE A 176 -5.21 3.97 15.95
CA PHE A 176 -6.15 5.10 15.92
C PHE A 176 -5.48 6.48 15.94
N THR A 177 -4.17 6.53 15.71
CA THR A 177 -3.39 7.77 15.66
C THR A 177 -2.70 7.87 14.32
N LEU A 178 -2.74 9.04 13.70
CA LEU A 178 -1.89 9.39 12.57
C LEU A 178 -0.60 10.01 13.09
N LEU A 179 0.54 9.54 12.61
CA LEU A 179 1.86 10.09 12.90
C LEU A 179 2.43 10.73 11.63
N ASN A 180 2.72 12.02 11.67
CA ASN A 180 3.50 12.64 10.62
C ASN A 180 4.97 12.23 10.76
N ILE A 181 5.47 11.45 9.82
CA ILE A 181 6.83 10.89 9.90
C ILE A 181 7.93 11.95 9.71
N ASN A 182 7.61 13.09 9.09
CA ASN A 182 8.57 14.17 8.86
C ASN A 182 8.71 15.10 10.07
N THR A 183 7.60 15.34 10.78
CA THR A 183 7.55 16.33 11.88
C THR A 183 7.42 15.70 13.26
N GLY A 184 6.97 14.45 13.36
CA GLY A 184 6.61 13.79 14.62
C GLY A 184 5.25 14.23 15.18
N GLU A 185 4.49 15.05 14.45
CA GLU A 185 3.16 15.48 14.85
C GLU A 185 2.19 14.31 14.84
N THR A 186 1.28 14.28 15.80
CA THR A 186 0.24 13.24 15.88
C THR A 186 -1.14 13.84 15.82
N GLN A 187 -2.06 13.11 15.17
CA GLN A 187 -3.50 13.43 15.12
C GLN A 187 -4.29 12.19 15.51
N SER A 188 -5.38 12.37 16.23
CA SER A 188 -6.38 11.30 16.38
C SER A 188 -7.17 11.14 15.07
N ILE A 189 -7.44 9.92 14.63
CA ILE A 189 -8.24 9.68 13.42
C ILE A 189 -9.68 10.22 13.53
N ILE A 190 -10.18 10.45 14.74
CA ILE A 190 -11.54 10.96 14.97
C ILE A 190 -11.61 12.49 15.12
N ASP A 191 -10.48 13.18 15.11
CA ASP A 191 -10.47 14.63 15.14
C ASP A 191 -11.04 15.17 13.83
N ALA A 192 -11.93 16.15 13.92
CA ALA A 192 -12.68 16.64 12.77
C ALA A 192 -11.81 17.29 11.68
N ASP A 193 -10.62 17.75 12.05
CA ASP A 193 -9.61 18.36 11.19
C ASP A 193 -8.44 17.42 10.85
N SER A 194 -8.52 16.14 11.24
CA SER A 194 -7.51 15.16 10.90
C SER A 194 -7.46 14.88 9.39
N PHE A 195 -6.29 14.52 8.89
CA PHE A 195 -6.14 14.09 7.50
C PHE A 195 -6.93 12.80 7.19
N TYR A 196 -7.20 11.96 8.20
CA TYR A 196 -8.07 10.81 8.03
C TYR A 196 -9.53 11.23 7.72
N VAL A 197 -10.09 12.16 8.51
CA VAL A 197 -11.45 12.68 8.27
C VAL A 197 -11.51 13.42 6.95
N ARG A 198 -10.45 14.17 6.57
CA ARG A 198 -10.34 14.78 5.23
C ARG A 198 -10.39 13.73 4.12
N GLY A 199 -9.65 12.61 4.28
CA GLY A 199 -9.69 11.49 3.35
C GLY A 199 -11.08 10.86 3.22
N LEU A 200 -11.76 10.61 4.36
CA LEU A 200 -13.13 10.10 4.35
C LEU A 200 -14.10 11.06 3.66
N LYS A 201 -13.94 12.37 3.88
CA LYS A 201 -14.76 13.37 3.20
C LYS A 201 -14.51 13.36 1.69
N PHE A 202 -13.28 13.27 1.25
CA PHE A 202 -12.94 13.12 -0.17
C PHE A 202 -13.63 11.91 -0.79
N LEU A 203 -13.59 10.74 -0.13
CA LEU A 203 -14.26 9.52 -0.61
C LEU A 203 -15.79 9.69 -0.65
N PHE A 204 -16.35 10.36 0.35
CA PHE A 204 -17.79 10.68 0.36
C PHE A 204 -18.19 11.59 -0.81
N ASP A 205 -17.45 12.69 -1.01
CA ASP A 205 -17.70 13.63 -2.10
C ASP A 205 -17.54 12.95 -3.47
N ALA A 206 -16.50 12.12 -3.63
CA ALA A 206 -16.30 11.31 -4.81
C ALA A 206 -17.48 10.38 -5.10
N ASN A 207 -18.02 9.74 -4.07
CA ASN A 207 -19.20 8.88 -4.22
C ASN A 207 -20.44 9.68 -4.63
N GLN A 208 -20.66 10.86 -4.04
CA GLN A 208 -21.77 11.76 -4.44
C GLN A 208 -21.68 12.20 -5.92
N MET A 209 -20.46 12.31 -6.45
CA MET A 209 -20.21 12.64 -7.86
C MET A 209 -20.31 11.43 -8.80
N GLY A 210 -20.56 10.22 -8.29
CA GLY A 210 -20.60 8.97 -9.07
C GLY A 210 -19.23 8.54 -9.61
N LEU A 211 -18.16 8.88 -8.87
CA LEU A 211 -16.79 8.53 -9.21
C LEU A 211 -16.37 7.19 -8.64
N VAL A 212 -17.01 6.72 -7.57
CA VAL A 212 -16.72 5.45 -6.89
C VAL A 212 -17.56 4.34 -7.51
N ASP A 213 -16.90 3.23 -7.81
CA ASP A 213 -17.56 2.00 -8.23
C ASP A 213 -18.54 1.51 -7.14
N PRO A 214 -19.82 1.28 -7.48
CA PRO A 214 -20.82 0.84 -6.50
C PRO A 214 -20.53 -0.54 -5.88
N GLU A 215 -19.71 -1.37 -6.51
CA GLU A 215 -19.30 -2.68 -5.97
C GLU A 215 -18.17 -2.58 -4.92
N SER A 216 -17.65 -1.39 -4.66
CA SER A 216 -16.50 -1.14 -3.78
C SER A 216 -16.60 -1.75 -2.38
N THR A 217 -17.82 -1.97 -1.86
CA THR A 217 -18.04 -2.54 -0.53
C THR A 217 -18.17 -4.06 -0.50
N THR A 218 -18.24 -4.72 -1.66
CA THR A 218 -18.56 -6.16 -1.77
C THR A 218 -17.53 -6.94 -2.57
N GLN A 219 -16.64 -6.28 -3.27
CA GLN A 219 -15.63 -6.91 -4.12
C GLN A 219 -14.30 -7.12 -3.38
N ASN A 220 -13.47 -7.99 -3.94
CA ASN A 220 -12.13 -8.29 -3.47
C ASN A 220 -11.07 -7.69 -4.42
N PHE A 221 -9.81 -7.84 -4.04
CA PHE A 221 -8.68 -7.36 -4.83
C PHE A 221 -8.63 -7.94 -6.25
N ASP A 222 -8.90 -9.24 -6.43
CA ASP A 222 -8.85 -9.86 -7.76
C ASP A 222 -9.86 -9.22 -8.72
N THR A 223 -11.05 -8.86 -8.22
CA THR A 223 -12.07 -8.16 -8.99
C THR A 223 -11.60 -6.75 -9.37
N VAL A 224 -11.03 -6.00 -8.42
CA VAL A 224 -10.53 -4.63 -8.68
C VAL A 224 -9.36 -4.63 -9.65
N SER A 225 -8.40 -5.54 -9.48
CA SER A 225 -7.25 -5.65 -10.39
C SER A 225 -7.68 -5.99 -11.82
N ALA A 226 -8.70 -6.83 -11.98
CA ALA A 226 -9.29 -7.10 -13.29
C ALA A 226 -9.96 -5.86 -13.91
N LYS A 227 -10.62 -5.01 -13.10
CA LYS A 227 -11.20 -3.74 -13.56
C LYS A 227 -10.13 -2.76 -14.05
N TYR A 228 -8.96 -2.68 -13.37
CA TYR A 228 -7.82 -1.91 -13.88
C TYR A 228 -7.33 -2.47 -15.22
N THR A 229 -7.08 -3.77 -15.30
CA THR A 229 -6.63 -4.42 -16.55
C THR A 229 -7.59 -4.16 -17.71
N ASN A 230 -8.90 -4.14 -17.45
CA ASN A 230 -9.94 -3.90 -18.44
C ASN A 230 -10.20 -2.41 -18.75
N GLY A 231 -9.48 -1.48 -18.12
CA GLY A 231 -9.61 -0.05 -18.34
C GLY A 231 -10.89 0.59 -17.80
N GLN A 232 -11.54 -0.04 -16.81
CA GLN A 232 -12.75 0.47 -16.18
C GLN A 232 -12.49 1.53 -15.10
N LEU A 233 -11.24 1.76 -14.74
CA LEU A 233 -10.83 2.69 -13.70
C LEU A 233 -9.86 3.72 -14.25
N VAL A 234 -9.97 4.98 -13.81
CA VAL A 234 -9.14 6.07 -14.30
C VAL A 234 -8.22 6.68 -13.25
N TYR A 235 -8.34 6.26 -11.99
CA TYR A 235 -7.52 6.73 -10.87
C TYR A 235 -7.18 5.57 -9.92
N SER A 236 -6.02 5.67 -9.29
CA SER A 236 -5.61 4.83 -8.17
C SER A 236 -4.88 5.66 -7.11
N MET A 237 -5.20 5.44 -5.83
CA MET A 237 -4.44 6.02 -4.73
C MET A 237 -3.12 5.26 -4.47
N TRP A 238 -2.98 4.08 -5.07
CA TRP A 238 -1.77 3.28 -5.05
C TRP A 238 -1.20 3.17 -6.48
N PRO A 239 -0.10 3.86 -6.79
CA PRO A 239 0.53 3.80 -8.12
C PRO A 239 0.76 2.38 -8.61
N TRP A 240 1.27 1.50 -7.75
CA TRP A 240 1.55 0.10 -8.08
C TRP A 240 0.31 -0.67 -8.60
N LEU A 241 -0.90 -0.32 -8.12
CA LEU A 241 -2.14 -0.95 -8.55
C LEU A 241 -2.53 -0.47 -9.97
N GLY A 242 -2.49 0.85 -10.22
CA GLY A 242 -2.76 1.41 -11.54
C GLY A 242 -1.70 0.97 -12.57
N THR A 243 -0.43 1.21 -12.28
CA THR A 243 0.68 0.89 -13.21
C THR A 243 0.85 -0.61 -13.41
N GLY A 244 0.76 -1.41 -12.33
CA GLY A 244 1.00 -2.84 -12.38
C GLY A 244 -0.05 -3.64 -13.14
N TYR A 245 -1.29 -3.18 -13.16
CA TYR A 245 -2.38 -3.93 -13.82
C TYR A 245 -2.85 -3.31 -15.13
N TYR A 246 -2.73 -1.99 -15.31
CA TYR A 246 -3.16 -1.34 -16.55
C TYR A 246 -2.02 -1.16 -17.56
N ASN A 247 -0.79 -0.86 -17.14
CA ASN A 247 0.34 -0.56 -18.03
C ASN A 247 0.88 -1.84 -18.72
N THR A 248 0.01 -2.58 -19.37
CA THR A 248 0.40 -3.71 -20.23
C THR A 248 1.11 -3.22 -21.46
N GLN A 249 1.88 -4.08 -22.13
CA GLN A 249 2.55 -3.72 -23.38
C GLN A 249 1.55 -3.19 -24.43
N GLU A 250 0.37 -3.82 -24.52
CA GLU A 250 -0.69 -3.42 -25.45
C GLU A 250 -1.18 -1.99 -25.17
N HIS A 251 -1.46 -1.64 -23.91
CA HIS A 251 -1.89 -0.30 -23.55
C HIS A 251 -0.78 0.74 -23.80
N MET A 252 0.45 0.41 -23.43
CA MET A 252 1.59 1.30 -23.63
C MET A 252 1.86 1.57 -25.12
N ASP A 253 1.78 0.56 -25.97
CA ASP A 253 1.90 0.69 -27.43
C ASP A 253 0.77 1.54 -28.02
N ALA A 254 -0.42 1.53 -27.40
CA ALA A 254 -1.54 2.40 -27.76
C ALA A 254 -1.42 3.83 -27.18
N GLY A 255 -0.33 4.13 -26.46
CA GLY A 255 -0.11 5.44 -25.83
C GLY A 255 -0.96 5.68 -24.60
N LYS A 256 -1.53 4.62 -24.01
CA LYS A 256 -2.34 4.63 -22.79
C LYS A 256 -1.51 4.14 -21.60
N GLY A 257 -1.75 4.69 -20.40
CA GLY A 257 -1.04 4.25 -19.21
C GLY A 257 -1.42 5.04 -17.97
N PHE A 258 -1.10 4.48 -16.80
CA PHE A 258 -1.16 5.19 -15.54
C PHE A 258 0.18 5.86 -15.24
N GLN A 259 0.11 7.05 -14.65
CA GLN A 259 1.26 7.80 -14.13
C GLN A 259 0.80 8.68 -12.98
N SER A 260 1.70 8.96 -12.03
CA SER A 260 1.39 9.81 -10.88
C SER A 260 1.32 11.29 -11.28
N ALA A 261 0.19 11.93 -10.98
CA ALA A 261 0.03 13.37 -11.07
C ALA A 261 0.44 14.03 -9.75
N VAL A 262 0.89 15.27 -9.79
CA VAL A 262 1.29 16.03 -8.62
C VAL A 262 0.09 16.74 -8.03
N ILE A 263 -0.11 16.60 -6.72
CA ILE A 263 -1.01 17.43 -5.92
C ILE A 263 -0.17 18.50 -5.23
N GLY A 264 -0.49 19.78 -5.45
CA GLY A 264 0.38 20.90 -5.07
C GLY A 264 0.67 21.02 -3.58
N ASP A 265 -0.29 20.69 -2.71
CA ASP A 265 -0.16 20.76 -1.26
C ASP A 265 0.25 19.42 -0.59
N ALA A 266 0.43 18.36 -1.38
CA ALA A 266 0.82 17.05 -0.86
C ALA A 266 2.32 16.97 -0.53
N SER A 267 2.67 16.18 0.48
CA SER A 267 4.07 15.96 0.91
C SER A 267 4.54 14.51 0.76
N TYR A 268 3.74 13.65 0.23
CA TYR A 268 3.97 12.23 -0.06
C TYR A 268 4.78 11.45 0.97
N LEU A 269 4.18 10.41 1.51
CA LEU A 269 4.84 9.39 2.31
C LEU A 269 5.37 8.30 1.37
N CYS A 270 6.69 8.15 1.29
CA CYS A 270 7.31 6.94 0.76
C CYS A 270 7.54 5.98 1.93
N TRP A 271 6.95 4.80 1.88
CA TRP A 271 7.42 3.68 2.69
C TRP A 271 8.82 3.33 2.18
N GLY A 272 9.83 3.59 3.00
CA GLY A 272 11.17 3.10 2.71
C GLY A 272 11.14 1.57 2.75
N LEU A 273 11.43 0.95 1.63
CA LEU A 273 11.73 -0.47 1.55
C LEU A 273 13.15 -0.72 2.00
#